data_2b370b3d9552707badd2a8827431bd4f
#
_entry.id   2b370b3d9552707badd2a8827431bd4f
#
_cell.length_a   1.000
_cell.length_b   1.000
_cell.length_c   1.000
_cell.angle_alpha   90.00
_cell.angle_beta   90.00
_cell.angle_gamma   90.00
#
_symmetry.space_group_name_H-M   'P 1'
#
loop_
_entity.id
_entity.type
_entity.pdbx_description
1 polymer ?
#
loop_
_entity_poly.entity_id
_entity_poly.type
_entity_poly.pdbx_seq_one_letter_code
_entity_poly.pdbx_strand_id
1 'polypeptide(L)'
;MDQTRTPYFDVLLDYVDSGVIPFHTPGHMQGRGMDRSLRDFLGDNVLAIDLTQIRGLDDLLQPEEAIEEAQQLAAEAYGADNSFFLINGSTSGNQIMMMAALNPGEKIALPRNSHKSAMGGLIMSGVAPVWMKPEVDVGLHMDHTVTPQTVRATLDEHPDVRAVYVVSPTYYGATADLEGIAAVVHERDLPLLVDEAWGPHFRFHPALPIDAIAAGADLSINSTHKMLGSLSQTAMLHHKGERIRVDRLKSVVKLFLSTSPNLVLVASLDVARKQMATEGAALLSRTIELANDTRRRLNEIPGIYCFGDDQVGRPGVFDLDPTKITITVKALGYTGYEAEEILRRRYNVQCELADLFNCLALFTIGTTQDSADRLVYGVKELSREDRPIDVFSPSGVLERRLQTGTYNLPAIPPMRMKPREAFLADTELVRFKGSAGRICAEVITPYPPGIPVISPGEEITPEIVDYLELEKKAGVRMQGPYDSELRSIRVVREPHGGIWIPQT
;
A
#
# COMPACT_ATOMS: atom_id res chain seq x y z
N MET A 1 -25.68 14.63 -4.69
CA MET A 1 -26.22 14.31 -3.34
C MET A 1 -25.70 15.33 -2.33
N ASP A 2 -26.33 15.43 -1.15
CA ASP A 2 -25.85 16.35 -0.09
C ASP A 2 -24.64 15.76 0.64
N GLN A 3 -23.46 16.25 0.32
CA GLN A 3 -22.18 15.76 0.87
C GLN A 3 -21.96 16.14 2.35
N THR A 4 -22.83 16.99 2.95
CA THR A 4 -22.72 17.35 4.37
C THR A 4 -23.28 16.29 5.30
N ARG A 5 -24.06 15.34 4.78
CA ARG A 5 -24.68 14.25 5.55
C ARG A 5 -23.68 13.15 5.91
N THR A 6 -23.92 12.48 7.01
CA THR A 6 -23.19 11.28 7.46
C THR A 6 -24.17 10.15 7.77
N PRO A 7 -24.89 9.63 6.75
CA PRO A 7 -26.05 8.77 6.97
C PRO A 7 -25.77 7.57 7.88
N TYR A 8 -24.60 6.97 7.75
CA TYR A 8 -24.27 5.82 8.58
C TYR A 8 -23.89 6.18 10.01
N PHE A 9 -23.11 7.26 10.18
CA PHE A 9 -22.78 7.74 11.53
C PHE A 9 -24.02 8.23 12.27
N ASP A 10 -24.92 8.93 11.58
CA ASP A 10 -26.16 9.45 12.14
C ASP A 10 -27.05 8.30 12.66
N VAL A 11 -27.20 7.22 11.91
CA VAL A 11 -28.00 6.03 12.34
C VAL A 11 -27.41 5.37 13.59
N LEU A 12 -26.08 5.33 13.76
CA LEU A 12 -25.47 4.83 14.99
C LEU A 12 -25.79 5.74 16.19
N LEU A 13 -25.78 7.06 16.00
CA LEU A 13 -26.16 8.01 17.05
C LEU A 13 -27.65 7.89 17.43
N ASP A 14 -28.53 7.81 16.43
CA ASP A 14 -29.97 7.62 16.64
C ASP A 14 -30.26 6.33 17.44
N TYR A 15 -29.51 5.26 17.14
CA TYR A 15 -29.63 4.01 17.92
C TYR A 15 -29.25 4.21 19.39
N VAL A 16 -28.15 4.91 19.66
CA VAL A 16 -27.70 5.22 21.04
C VAL A 16 -28.75 6.06 21.76
N ASP A 17 -29.27 7.11 21.10
CA ASP A 17 -30.25 8.04 21.67
C ASP A 17 -31.63 7.40 21.88
N SER A 18 -31.94 6.33 21.15
CA SER A 18 -33.21 5.58 21.33
C SER A 18 -33.33 4.90 22.68
N GLY A 19 -32.23 4.73 23.42
CA GLY A 19 -32.23 4.08 24.73
C GLY A 19 -32.56 2.61 24.71
N VAL A 20 -32.47 1.93 23.57
CA VAL A 20 -32.71 0.48 23.44
C VAL A 20 -31.73 -0.30 24.31
N ILE A 21 -32.26 -1.26 25.07
CA ILE A 21 -31.44 -2.14 25.92
C ILE A 21 -30.90 -3.28 25.04
N PRO A 22 -29.56 -3.39 24.83
CA PRO A 22 -29.01 -4.41 23.97
C PRO A 22 -29.00 -5.79 24.64
N PHE A 23 -29.50 -6.80 23.91
CA PHE A 23 -29.32 -8.23 24.18
C PHE A 23 -28.70 -8.93 22.97
N HIS A 24 -27.79 -8.21 22.30
CA HIS A 24 -27.09 -8.65 21.09
C HIS A 24 -25.56 -8.44 21.22
N THR A 25 -24.79 -9.00 20.32
CA THR A 25 -23.33 -8.74 20.23
C THR A 25 -23.05 -7.25 19.92
N PRO A 26 -21.88 -6.70 20.32
CA PRO A 26 -20.78 -7.35 21.03
C PRO A 26 -21.07 -7.60 22.50
N GLY A 27 -20.40 -8.61 23.08
CA GLY A 27 -20.65 -9.08 24.46
C GLY A 27 -20.34 -8.07 25.56
N HIS A 28 -19.64 -6.96 25.25
CA HIS A 28 -19.40 -5.88 26.21
C HIS A 28 -20.63 -4.99 26.47
N MET A 29 -21.72 -5.17 25.70
CA MET A 29 -23.00 -4.48 25.93
C MET A 29 -22.82 -2.97 26.12
N GLN A 30 -22.33 -2.27 25.08
CA GLN A 30 -22.02 -0.83 25.12
C GLN A 30 -21.05 -0.46 26.27
N GLY A 31 -20.03 -1.31 26.49
CA GLY A 31 -18.96 -1.07 27.48
C GLY A 31 -19.24 -1.55 28.90
N ARG A 32 -20.48 -1.94 29.24
CA ARG A 32 -20.83 -2.39 30.61
C ARG A 32 -20.09 -3.65 31.05
N GLY A 33 -19.81 -4.56 30.11
CA GLY A 33 -19.08 -5.81 30.35
C GLY A 33 -17.59 -5.74 30.02
N MET A 34 -17.05 -4.56 29.69
CA MET A 34 -15.66 -4.40 29.34
C MET A 34 -14.79 -4.19 30.58
N ASP A 35 -13.52 -4.64 30.54
CA ASP A 35 -12.54 -4.33 31.60
C ASP A 35 -12.45 -2.82 31.81
N ARG A 36 -12.41 -2.44 33.09
CA ARG A 36 -12.47 -1.03 33.49
C ARG A 36 -11.31 -0.20 32.91
N SER A 37 -10.10 -0.74 32.86
CA SER A 37 -8.92 -0.02 32.38
C SER A 37 -9.08 0.37 30.91
N LEU A 38 -9.61 -0.53 30.07
CA LEU A 38 -9.86 -0.28 28.65
C LEU A 38 -11.06 0.64 28.46
N ARG A 39 -12.15 0.43 29.21
CA ARG A 39 -13.33 1.28 29.16
C ARG A 39 -13.03 2.73 29.52
N ASP A 40 -12.33 2.94 30.66
CA ASP A 40 -11.97 4.28 31.12
C ASP A 40 -11.06 5.02 30.11
N PHE A 41 -10.21 4.27 29.38
CA PHE A 41 -9.34 4.82 28.34
C PHE A 41 -10.10 5.18 27.05
N LEU A 42 -10.97 4.27 26.55
CA LEU A 42 -11.72 4.48 25.32
C LEU A 42 -12.84 5.52 25.47
N GLY A 43 -13.44 5.58 26.64
CA GLY A 43 -14.62 6.40 26.92
C GLY A 43 -15.92 5.75 26.43
N ASP A 44 -17.05 6.21 27.01
CA ASP A 44 -18.36 5.61 26.80
C ASP A 44 -18.88 5.82 25.35
N ASN A 45 -18.54 6.93 24.70
CA ASN A 45 -19.07 7.25 23.37
C ASN A 45 -18.65 6.26 22.30
N VAL A 46 -17.38 5.85 22.26
CA VAL A 46 -16.90 4.87 21.29
C VAL A 46 -17.56 3.52 21.51
N LEU A 47 -17.71 3.13 22.78
CA LEU A 47 -18.30 1.85 23.17
C LEU A 47 -19.80 1.81 22.94
N ALA A 48 -20.48 2.96 22.97
CA ALA A 48 -21.90 3.07 22.68
C ALA A 48 -22.24 2.77 21.22
N ILE A 49 -21.34 3.12 20.29
CA ILE A 49 -21.51 2.90 18.84
C ILE A 49 -20.79 1.64 18.32
N ASP A 50 -20.05 0.92 19.17
CA ASP A 50 -19.51 -0.40 18.81
C ASP A 50 -20.63 -1.45 18.89
N LEU A 51 -21.34 -1.58 17.80
CA LEU A 51 -22.54 -2.36 17.63
C LEU A 51 -22.32 -3.45 16.55
N THR A 52 -23.36 -4.19 16.21
CA THR A 52 -23.36 -5.19 15.14
C THR A 52 -24.46 -4.91 14.12
N GLN A 53 -24.45 -5.64 13.01
CA GLN A 53 -25.49 -5.59 11.97
C GLN A 53 -26.79 -6.15 12.51
N ILE A 54 -27.66 -5.28 12.98
CA ILE A 54 -29.00 -5.59 13.50
C ILE A 54 -30.02 -4.73 12.75
N ARG A 55 -31.29 -5.09 12.92
CA ARG A 55 -32.38 -4.33 12.28
C ARG A 55 -32.31 -2.85 12.65
N GLY A 56 -32.30 -2.00 11.64
CA GLY A 56 -32.21 -0.54 11.77
C GLY A 56 -30.79 0.02 11.70
N LEU A 57 -29.74 -0.83 11.60
CA LEU A 57 -28.34 -0.40 11.43
C LEU A 57 -27.73 -0.79 10.07
N ASP A 58 -28.58 -1.28 9.14
CA ASP A 58 -28.14 -1.78 7.83
C ASP A 58 -27.16 -2.96 7.91
N ASP A 59 -26.78 -3.52 6.77
CA ASP A 59 -25.88 -4.67 6.63
C ASP A 59 -24.77 -4.37 5.61
N LEU A 60 -23.51 -4.34 6.07
CA LEU A 60 -22.36 -4.07 5.19
C LEU A 60 -22.18 -5.13 4.09
N LEU A 61 -22.67 -6.37 4.32
CA LEU A 61 -22.65 -7.43 3.32
C LEU A 61 -23.72 -7.22 2.24
N GLN A 62 -24.81 -6.55 2.58
CA GLN A 62 -25.91 -6.24 1.68
C GLN A 62 -26.52 -4.88 2.03
N PRO A 63 -25.79 -3.79 1.72
CA PRO A 63 -26.26 -2.44 2.00
C PRO A 63 -27.55 -2.13 1.23
N GLU A 64 -28.57 -1.63 1.93
CA GLU A 64 -29.87 -1.27 1.36
C GLU A 64 -30.40 0.06 1.90
N GLU A 65 -29.80 0.58 2.99
CA GLU A 65 -30.26 1.79 3.71
C GLU A 65 -29.09 2.79 3.91
N ALA A 66 -28.68 3.02 5.13
CA ALA A 66 -27.73 4.07 5.50
C ALA A 66 -26.29 3.78 4.99
N ILE A 67 -25.85 2.53 4.94
CA ILE A 67 -24.54 2.17 4.38
C ILE A 67 -24.58 2.33 2.86
N GLU A 68 -25.67 1.94 2.19
CA GLU A 68 -25.81 2.14 0.74
C GLU A 68 -25.77 3.65 0.42
N GLU A 69 -26.49 4.50 1.17
CA GLU A 69 -26.46 5.94 0.98
C GLU A 69 -25.04 6.50 1.20
N ALA A 70 -24.32 6.07 2.25
CA ALA A 70 -22.95 6.51 2.53
C ALA A 70 -21.99 6.11 1.42
N GLN A 71 -22.13 4.90 0.87
CA GLN A 71 -21.33 4.41 -0.27
C GLN A 71 -21.67 5.16 -1.58
N GLN A 72 -22.92 5.53 -1.81
CA GLN A 72 -23.33 6.37 -2.94
C GLN A 72 -22.76 7.78 -2.85
N LEU A 73 -22.77 8.38 -1.65
CA LEU A 73 -22.11 9.67 -1.39
C LEU A 73 -20.59 9.58 -1.65
N ALA A 74 -19.96 8.48 -1.26
CA ALA A 74 -18.54 8.25 -1.55
C ALA A 74 -18.28 8.09 -3.05
N ALA A 75 -19.13 7.36 -3.77
CA ALA A 75 -19.04 7.21 -5.22
C ALA A 75 -19.11 8.57 -5.92
N GLU A 76 -20.07 9.42 -5.55
CA GLU A 76 -20.19 10.77 -6.11
C GLU A 76 -18.97 11.64 -5.78
N ALA A 77 -18.48 11.62 -4.53
CA ALA A 77 -17.32 12.39 -4.11
C ALA A 77 -16.05 12.04 -4.89
N TYR A 78 -15.84 10.77 -5.20
CA TYR A 78 -14.70 10.28 -5.98
C TYR A 78 -14.95 10.22 -7.50
N GLY A 79 -16.17 10.48 -7.96
CA GLY A 79 -16.54 10.41 -9.38
C GLY A 79 -16.59 8.98 -9.93
N ALA A 80 -16.82 8.02 -9.06
CA ALA A 80 -17.03 6.60 -9.37
C ALA A 80 -18.51 6.29 -9.61
N ASP A 81 -18.80 5.14 -10.23
CA ASP A 81 -20.17 4.64 -10.37
C ASP A 81 -20.61 3.88 -9.12
N ASN A 82 -19.67 3.21 -8.45
CA ASN A 82 -19.88 2.52 -7.18
C ASN A 82 -18.67 2.69 -6.27
N SER A 83 -18.91 2.78 -4.95
CA SER A 83 -17.87 2.71 -3.93
C SER A 83 -18.26 1.70 -2.87
N PHE A 84 -17.26 0.97 -2.35
CA PHE A 84 -17.45 -0.06 -1.34
C PHE A 84 -16.58 0.26 -0.13
N PHE A 85 -17.17 0.26 1.06
CA PHE A 85 -16.44 0.43 2.31
C PHE A 85 -15.79 -0.90 2.72
N LEU A 86 -14.48 -0.87 2.93
CA LEU A 86 -13.69 -2.02 3.33
C LEU A 86 -13.04 -1.76 4.69
N ILE A 87 -13.16 -2.73 5.59
CA ILE A 87 -12.61 -2.67 6.95
C ILE A 87 -11.48 -3.69 7.19
N ASN A 88 -10.96 -4.26 6.10
CA ASN A 88 -9.77 -5.11 6.08
C ASN A 88 -8.62 -4.49 5.26
N GLY A 89 -8.62 -3.17 5.16
CA GLY A 89 -7.62 -2.37 4.48
C GLY A 89 -7.60 -2.57 2.96
N SER A 90 -6.75 -1.82 2.28
CA SER A 90 -6.47 -2.02 0.85
C SER A 90 -5.91 -3.41 0.55
N THR A 91 -5.44 -4.14 1.57
CA THR A 91 -5.03 -5.54 1.41
C THR A 91 -6.17 -6.38 0.86
N SER A 92 -7.35 -6.32 1.46
CA SER A 92 -8.54 -7.00 0.92
C SER A 92 -8.98 -6.42 -0.42
N GLY A 93 -8.86 -5.09 -0.60
CA GLY A 93 -9.20 -4.43 -1.86
C GLY A 93 -8.38 -4.95 -3.05
N ASN A 94 -7.06 -5.08 -2.91
CA ASN A 94 -6.20 -5.64 -3.95
C ASN A 94 -6.56 -7.08 -4.30
N GLN A 95 -6.92 -7.89 -3.30
CA GLN A 95 -7.37 -9.27 -3.50
C GLN A 95 -8.73 -9.32 -4.20
N ILE A 96 -9.66 -8.45 -3.79
CA ILE A 96 -10.99 -8.30 -4.40
C ILE A 96 -10.86 -7.90 -5.87
N MET A 97 -10.06 -6.90 -6.20
CA MET A 97 -9.88 -6.41 -7.57
C MET A 97 -9.47 -7.55 -8.52
N MET A 98 -8.46 -8.34 -8.13
CA MET A 98 -7.98 -9.46 -8.96
C MET A 98 -9.03 -10.56 -9.12
N MET A 99 -9.75 -10.92 -8.04
CA MET A 99 -10.80 -11.94 -8.10
C MET A 99 -12.04 -11.48 -8.85
N ALA A 100 -12.35 -10.18 -8.82
CA ALA A 100 -13.48 -9.63 -9.56
C ALA A 100 -13.19 -9.52 -11.06
N ALA A 101 -11.95 -9.15 -11.42
CA ALA A 101 -11.57 -8.91 -12.80
C ALA A 101 -11.25 -10.19 -13.59
N LEU A 102 -10.75 -11.23 -12.92
CA LEU A 102 -10.10 -12.36 -13.58
C LEU A 102 -10.62 -13.72 -13.10
N ASN A 103 -10.42 -14.74 -13.95
CA ASN A 103 -10.67 -16.14 -13.62
C ASN A 103 -9.36 -16.87 -13.31
N PRO A 104 -9.40 -17.97 -12.54
CA PRO A 104 -8.21 -18.79 -12.31
C PRO A 104 -7.56 -19.24 -13.61
N GLY A 105 -6.23 -19.11 -13.70
CA GLY A 105 -5.43 -19.46 -14.87
C GLY A 105 -5.23 -18.33 -15.88
N GLU A 106 -6.04 -17.28 -15.86
CA GLU A 106 -5.81 -16.08 -16.67
C GLU A 106 -4.55 -15.32 -16.23
N LYS A 107 -4.05 -14.42 -17.08
CA LYS A 107 -2.85 -13.63 -16.83
C LYS A 107 -3.18 -12.17 -16.51
N ILE A 108 -2.41 -11.59 -15.61
CA ILE A 108 -2.45 -10.18 -15.24
C ILE A 108 -1.06 -9.56 -15.39
N ALA A 109 -0.96 -8.41 -16.09
CA ALA A 109 0.26 -7.63 -16.11
C ALA A 109 0.30 -6.73 -14.85
N LEU A 110 1.41 -6.79 -14.08
CA LEU A 110 1.56 -6.00 -12.87
C LEU A 110 3.02 -5.64 -12.59
N PRO A 111 3.29 -4.45 -11.97
CA PRO A 111 4.64 -4.04 -11.64
C PRO A 111 5.28 -4.96 -10.59
N ARG A 112 6.60 -5.18 -10.72
CA ARG A 112 7.34 -6.01 -9.76
C ARG A 112 7.41 -5.39 -8.36
N ASN A 113 7.34 -4.08 -8.26
CA ASN A 113 7.29 -3.34 -6.99
C ASN A 113 5.89 -3.22 -6.38
N SER A 114 4.97 -4.08 -6.75
CA SER A 114 3.64 -4.15 -6.13
C SER A 114 3.73 -4.58 -4.66
N HIS A 115 2.84 -4.02 -3.84
CA HIS A 115 2.74 -4.40 -2.43
C HIS A 115 2.41 -5.90 -2.26
N LYS A 116 2.86 -6.51 -1.17
CA LYS A 116 2.61 -7.95 -0.87
C LYS A 116 1.13 -8.37 -0.92
N SER A 117 0.19 -7.44 -0.79
CA SER A 117 -1.24 -7.73 -0.94
C SER A 117 -1.62 -8.14 -2.37
N ALA A 118 -0.91 -7.61 -3.38
CA ALA A 118 -1.08 -8.06 -4.76
C ALA A 118 -0.69 -9.53 -4.92
N MET A 119 0.40 -9.97 -4.25
CA MET A 119 0.76 -11.38 -4.19
C MET A 119 -0.33 -12.24 -3.53
N GLY A 120 -0.93 -11.74 -2.45
CA GLY A 120 -2.11 -12.36 -1.86
C GLY A 120 -3.26 -12.50 -2.87
N GLY A 121 -3.48 -11.46 -3.68
CA GLY A 121 -4.45 -11.47 -4.78
C GLY A 121 -4.16 -12.55 -5.83
N LEU A 122 -2.91 -12.69 -6.28
CA LEU A 122 -2.49 -13.74 -7.23
C LEU A 122 -2.74 -15.16 -6.66
N ILE A 123 -2.38 -15.37 -5.39
CA ILE A 123 -2.58 -16.66 -4.73
C ILE A 123 -4.07 -16.99 -4.60
N MET A 124 -4.89 -16.04 -4.15
CA MET A 124 -6.32 -16.26 -3.90
C MET A 124 -7.13 -16.37 -5.18
N SER A 125 -6.84 -15.57 -6.20
CA SER A 125 -7.51 -15.64 -7.50
C SER A 125 -7.03 -16.82 -8.36
N GLY A 126 -5.78 -17.27 -8.19
CA GLY A 126 -5.15 -18.30 -9.02
C GLY A 126 -4.75 -17.79 -10.41
N VAL A 127 -4.64 -16.48 -10.59
CA VAL A 127 -4.13 -15.87 -11.83
C VAL A 127 -2.61 -15.95 -11.90
N ALA A 128 -2.07 -15.89 -13.11
CA ALA A 128 -0.65 -15.91 -13.36
C ALA A 128 -0.12 -14.48 -13.59
N PRO A 129 0.97 -14.07 -12.93
CA PRO A 129 1.56 -12.76 -13.15
C PRO A 129 2.36 -12.71 -14.45
N VAL A 130 2.27 -11.56 -15.13
CA VAL A 130 3.24 -11.11 -16.13
C VAL A 130 3.88 -9.85 -15.54
N TRP A 131 5.14 -9.98 -15.12
CA TRP A 131 5.81 -8.92 -14.40
C TRP A 131 6.23 -7.78 -15.32
N MET A 132 5.85 -6.56 -14.99
CA MET A 132 6.38 -5.35 -15.57
C MET A 132 7.52 -4.81 -14.71
N LYS A 133 8.61 -4.43 -15.35
CA LYS A 133 9.74 -3.81 -14.66
C LYS A 133 9.41 -2.33 -14.41
N PRO A 134 9.40 -1.86 -13.15
CA PRO A 134 9.26 -0.43 -12.86
C PRO A 134 10.53 0.33 -13.27
N GLU A 135 10.41 1.63 -13.43
CA GLU A 135 11.57 2.50 -13.53
C GLU A 135 12.28 2.59 -12.17
N VAL A 136 13.60 2.70 -12.18
CA VAL A 136 14.42 2.69 -10.96
C VAL A 136 15.33 3.90 -10.92
N ASP A 137 15.26 4.69 -9.86
CA ASP A 137 16.28 5.69 -9.55
C ASP A 137 17.39 5.04 -8.70
N VAL A 138 18.49 4.69 -9.35
CA VAL A 138 19.64 4.08 -8.68
C VAL A 138 20.30 5.07 -7.69
N GLY A 139 20.25 6.37 -7.97
CA GLY A 139 20.84 7.40 -7.12
C GLY A 139 20.11 7.57 -5.79
N LEU A 140 18.79 7.46 -5.83
CA LEU A 140 17.91 7.53 -4.64
C LEU A 140 17.61 6.15 -4.06
N HIS A 141 17.95 5.07 -4.77
CA HIS A 141 17.64 3.70 -4.41
C HIS A 141 16.13 3.47 -4.26
N MET A 142 15.37 3.91 -5.25
CA MET A 142 13.92 3.85 -5.25
C MET A 142 13.39 3.25 -6.53
N ASP A 143 12.35 2.43 -6.40
CA ASP A 143 11.48 2.05 -7.51
C ASP A 143 10.43 3.14 -7.73
N HIS A 144 10.28 3.56 -8.97
CA HIS A 144 9.22 4.44 -9.43
C HIS A 144 8.04 3.65 -10.01
N THR A 145 7.23 4.28 -10.86
CA THR A 145 6.10 3.62 -11.49
C THR A 145 6.51 2.98 -12.84
N VAL A 146 5.57 2.27 -13.46
CA VAL A 146 5.68 1.84 -14.85
C VAL A 146 5.18 2.94 -15.80
N THR A 147 5.68 2.93 -17.02
CA THR A 147 5.28 3.90 -18.06
C THR A 147 4.24 3.29 -19.02
N PRO A 148 3.47 4.12 -19.77
CA PRO A 148 2.59 3.62 -20.83
C PRO A 148 3.34 2.76 -21.86
N GLN A 149 4.61 3.09 -22.15
CA GLN A 149 5.46 2.32 -23.06
C GLN A 149 5.77 0.93 -22.53
N THR A 150 6.08 0.83 -21.22
CA THR A 150 6.30 -0.48 -20.54
C THR A 150 5.04 -1.33 -20.59
N VAL A 151 3.86 -0.73 -20.33
CA VAL A 151 2.58 -1.43 -20.40
C VAL A 151 2.30 -1.90 -21.83
N ARG A 152 2.47 -1.05 -22.85
CA ARG A 152 2.26 -1.38 -24.25
C ARG A 152 3.16 -2.55 -24.69
N ALA A 153 4.47 -2.46 -24.40
CA ALA A 153 5.43 -3.50 -24.74
C ALA A 153 5.07 -4.85 -24.08
N THR A 154 4.65 -4.83 -22.81
CA THR A 154 4.21 -6.03 -22.10
C THR A 154 2.96 -6.66 -22.74
N LEU A 155 1.98 -5.84 -23.12
CA LEU A 155 0.76 -6.34 -23.77
C LEU A 155 1.00 -6.83 -25.19
N ASP A 156 1.98 -6.28 -25.92
CA ASP A 156 2.38 -6.75 -27.24
C ASP A 156 3.10 -8.10 -27.16
N GLU A 157 3.95 -8.29 -26.15
CA GLU A 157 4.66 -9.54 -25.89
C GLU A 157 3.73 -10.63 -25.32
N HIS A 158 2.72 -10.24 -24.56
CA HIS A 158 1.79 -11.14 -23.88
C HIS A 158 0.32 -10.82 -24.25
N PRO A 159 -0.13 -11.14 -25.46
CA PRO A 159 -1.50 -10.80 -25.94
C PRO A 159 -2.60 -11.58 -25.20
N ASP A 160 -2.24 -12.57 -24.40
CA ASP A 160 -3.14 -13.37 -23.55
C ASP A 160 -3.37 -12.78 -22.14
N VAL A 161 -2.77 -11.63 -21.84
CA VAL A 161 -3.10 -10.85 -20.62
C VAL A 161 -4.56 -10.39 -20.67
N ARG A 162 -5.25 -10.45 -19.52
CA ARG A 162 -6.68 -10.13 -19.38
C ARG A 162 -6.96 -8.92 -18.50
N ALA A 163 -6.00 -8.42 -17.78
CA ALA A 163 -6.09 -7.19 -16.98
C ALA A 163 -4.70 -6.57 -16.77
N VAL A 164 -4.66 -5.29 -16.52
CA VAL A 164 -3.45 -4.58 -16.10
C VAL A 164 -3.68 -4.04 -14.69
N TYR A 165 -2.69 -4.25 -13.83
CA TYR A 165 -2.66 -3.69 -12.48
C TYR A 165 -1.46 -2.74 -12.37
N VAL A 166 -1.66 -1.59 -11.72
CA VAL A 166 -0.65 -0.54 -11.54
C VAL A 166 -0.67 -0.05 -10.10
N VAL A 167 0.48 0.35 -9.57
CA VAL A 167 0.60 1.05 -8.29
C VAL A 167 0.86 2.52 -8.56
N SER A 168 -0.03 3.39 -8.11
CA SER A 168 0.12 4.85 -8.23
C SER A 168 -0.74 5.55 -7.16
N PRO A 169 -0.12 6.38 -6.28
CA PRO A 169 1.30 6.68 -6.21
C PRO A 169 2.13 5.55 -5.59
N THR A 170 3.45 5.63 -5.76
CA THR A 170 4.40 4.84 -4.98
C THR A 170 4.42 5.30 -3.51
N TYR A 171 5.12 4.58 -2.65
CA TYR A 171 5.33 4.98 -1.24
C TYR A 171 5.92 6.38 -1.12
N TYR A 172 6.81 6.75 -2.04
CA TYR A 172 7.54 8.01 -2.04
C TYR A 172 6.81 9.15 -2.76
N GLY A 173 5.62 8.88 -3.28
CA GLY A 173 4.74 9.88 -3.88
C GLY A 173 4.81 10.00 -5.41
N ALA A 174 5.70 9.28 -6.08
CA ALA A 174 5.75 9.29 -7.56
C ALA A 174 4.48 8.66 -8.14
N THR A 175 3.83 9.34 -9.10
CA THR A 175 2.65 8.84 -9.79
C THR A 175 2.96 8.40 -11.21
N ALA A 176 2.19 7.45 -11.71
CA ALA A 176 2.22 7.01 -13.10
C ALA A 176 1.44 7.97 -14.01
N ASP A 177 1.75 7.97 -15.29
CA ASP A 177 0.89 8.52 -16.33
C ASP A 177 -0.34 7.59 -16.51
N LEU A 178 -1.30 7.72 -15.58
CA LEU A 178 -2.47 6.84 -15.54
C LEU A 178 -3.38 7.05 -16.75
N GLU A 179 -3.52 8.28 -17.27
CA GLU A 179 -4.30 8.55 -18.48
C GLU A 179 -3.69 7.87 -19.70
N GLY A 180 -2.36 7.99 -19.87
CA GLY A 180 -1.64 7.29 -20.94
C GLY A 180 -1.70 5.78 -20.81
N ILE A 181 -1.61 5.24 -19.58
CA ILE A 181 -1.76 3.80 -19.32
C ILE A 181 -3.19 3.34 -19.62
N ALA A 182 -4.21 4.07 -19.15
CA ALA A 182 -5.61 3.76 -19.41
C ALA A 182 -5.90 3.71 -20.92
N ALA A 183 -5.40 4.67 -21.69
CA ALA A 183 -5.53 4.67 -23.15
C ALA A 183 -4.96 3.39 -23.78
N VAL A 184 -3.73 2.98 -23.38
CA VAL A 184 -3.08 1.75 -23.87
C VAL A 184 -3.87 0.49 -23.54
N VAL A 185 -4.38 0.40 -22.31
CA VAL A 185 -5.11 -0.76 -21.79
C VAL A 185 -6.49 -0.87 -22.46
N HIS A 186 -7.20 0.25 -22.56
CA HIS A 186 -8.54 0.31 -23.14
C HIS A 186 -8.56 0.15 -24.66
N GLU A 187 -7.47 0.46 -25.39
CA GLU A 187 -7.32 0.11 -26.80
C GLU A 187 -7.52 -1.40 -27.06
N ARG A 188 -7.31 -2.23 -26.03
CA ARG A 188 -7.45 -3.70 -26.08
C ARG A 188 -8.70 -4.21 -25.35
N ASP A 189 -9.57 -3.31 -24.92
CA ASP A 189 -10.76 -3.60 -24.10
C ASP A 189 -10.44 -4.39 -22.82
N LEU A 190 -9.28 -4.12 -22.21
CA LEU A 190 -8.84 -4.72 -20.95
C LEU A 190 -9.17 -3.79 -19.77
N PRO A 191 -9.47 -4.32 -18.56
CA PRO A 191 -9.64 -3.51 -17.37
C PRO A 191 -8.30 -3.05 -16.78
N LEU A 192 -8.29 -1.79 -16.30
CA LEU A 192 -7.21 -1.20 -15.54
C LEU A 192 -7.55 -1.17 -14.04
N LEU A 193 -6.73 -1.86 -13.24
CA LEU A 193 -6.83 -1.94 -11.79
C LEU A 193 -5.72 -1.08 -11.17
N VAL A 194 -6.04 -0.16 -10.27
CA VAL A 194 -5.05 0.73 -9.66
C VAL A 194 -5.00 0.58 -8.14
N ASP A 195 -3.84 0.23 -7.62
CA ASP A 195 -3.53 0.36 -6.20
C ASP A 195 -3.16 1.82 -5.91
N GLU A 196 -4.15 2.59 -5.51
CA GLU A 196 -4.03 3.98 -5.10
C GLU A 196 -4.05 4.12 -3.56
N ALA A 197 -3.55 3.11 -2.85
CA ALA A 197 -3.61 3.08 -1.39
C ALA A 197 -3.00 4.33 -0.73
N TRP A 198 -2.09 5.02 -1.38
CA TRP A 198 -1.43 6.22 -0.89
C TRP A 198 -2.01 7.54 -1.43
N GLY A 199 -3.04 7.49 -2.29
CA GLY A 199 -3.63 8.64 -2.97
C GLY A 199 -5.09 8.97 -2.64
N PRO A 200 -5.69 8.59 -1.48
CA PRO A 200 -7.12 8.84 -1.22
C PRO A 200 -7.49 10.32 -1.15
N HIS A 201 -6.52 11.22 -1.09
CA HIS A 201 -6.70 12.68 -1.02
C HIS A 201 -6.62 13.36 -2.39
N PHE A 202 -6.17 12.68 -3.44
CA PHE A 202 -5.90 13.30 -4.73
C PHE A 202 -7.12 13.99 -5.33
N ARG A 203 -8.28 13.37 -5.24
CA ARG A 203 -9.55 13.90 -5.77
C ARG A 203 -9.93 15.27 -5.23
N PHE A 204 -9.46 15.64 -4.04
CA PHE A 204 -10.01 16.75 -3.28
C PHE A 204 -9.20 18.05 -3.37
N HIS A 205 -8.15 18.11 -4.19
CA HIS A 205 -7.38 19.35 -4.37
C HIS A 205 -6.67 19.40 -5.73
N PRO A 206 -6.80 20.53 -6.49
CA PRO A 206 -6.27 20.62 -7.86
C PRO A 206 -4.74 20.67 -7.97
N ALA A 207 -4.00 20.91 -6.87
CA ALA A 207 -2.54 20.89 -6.83
C ALA A 207 -1.99 19.49 -6.46
N LEU A 208 -2.84 18.47 -6.40
CA LEU A 208 -2.45 17.08 -6.22
C LEU A 208 -2.53 16.34 -7.57
N PRO A 209 -1.80 15.24 -7.72
CA PRO A 209 -1.90 14.41 -8.91
C PRO A 209 -3.35 13.97 -9.21
N ILE A 210 -3.62 13.65 -10.47
CA ILE A 210 -4.92 13.13 -10.88
C ILE A 210 -5.21 11.80 -10.17
N ASP A 211 -6.44 11.63 -9.66
CA ASP A 211 -6.88 10.37 -9.06
C ASP A 211 -7.13 9.28 -10.12
N ALA A 212 -7.01 8.03 -9.72
CA ALA A 212 -7.07 6.90 -10.62
C ALA A 212 -8.43 6.78 -11.37
N ILE A 213 -9.54 7.08 -10.71
CA ILE A 213 -10.88 7.03 -11.32
C ILE A 213 -11.04 8.13 -12.37
N ALA A 214 -10.56 9.34 -12.10
CA ALA A 214 -10.57 10.43 -13.08
C ALA A 214 -9.65 10.14 -14.27
N ALA A 215 -8.51 9.47 -14.03
CA ALA A 215 -7.57 9.06 -15.06
C ALA A 215 -8.03 7.86 -15.91
N GLY A 216 -9.16 7.24 -15.57
CA GLY A 216 -9.75 6.16 -16.38
C GLY A 216 -9.56 4.75 -15.81
N ALA A 217 -9.19 4.57 -14.55
CA ALA A 217 -9.17 3.25 -13.93
C ALA A 217 -10.59 2.66 -13.83
N ASP A 218 -10.72 1.35 -14.09
CA ASP A 218 -11.97 0.60 -13.93
C ASP A 218 -12.20 0.20 -12.45
N LEU A 219 -11.12 -0.08 -11.72
CA LEU A 219 -11.12 -0.24 -10.26
C LEU A 219 -9.94 0.51 -9.64
N SER A 220 -10.20 1.19 -8.52
CA SER A 220 -9.17 1.82 -7.70
C SER A 220 -9.39 1.50 -6.23
N ILE A 221 -8.32 1.19 -5.51
CA ILE A 221 -8.36 0.95 -4.06
C ILE A 221 -7.60 2.03 -3.30
N ASN A 222 -8.29 2.73 -2.39
CA ASN A 222 -7.76 3.77 -1.54
C ASN A 222 -7.66 3.29 -0.08
N SER A 223 -6.48 3.39 0.57
CA SER A 223 -6.36 3.27 2.02
C SER A 223 -6.75 4.60 2.66
N THR A 224 -8.03 4.75 2.97
CA THR A 224 -8.56 6.02 3.51
C THR A 224 -7.81 6.47 4.76
N HIS A 225 -7.48 5.53 5.64
CA HIS A 225 -6.78 5.78 6.91
C HIS A 225 -5.34 6.29 6.77
N LYS A 226 -4.69 6.14 5.61
CA LYS A 226 -3.29 6.56 5.46
C LYS A 226 -3.14 8.07 5.36
N MET A 227 -4.05 8.73 4.66
CA MET A 227 -3.92 10.16 4.36
C MET A 227 -5.11 10.99 4.87
N LEU A 228 -6.24 10.36 5.17
CA LEU A 228 -7.48 11.02 5.60
C LEU A 228 -7.85 10.66 7.04
N GLY A 229 -8.87 11.30 7.59
CA GLY A 229 -9.26 11.24 8.99
C GLY A 229 -10.09 10.00 9.40
N SER A 230 -9.90 8.85 8.77
CA SER A 230 -10.56 7.61 9.19
C SER A 230 -9.68 6.73 10.08
N LEU A 231 -10.28 5.77 10.78
CA LEU A 231 -9.57 4.85 11.66
C LEU A 231 -8.71 3.86 10.86
N SER A 232 -7.63 3.37 11.47
CA SER A 232 -6.76 2.35 10.87
C SER A 232 -7.55 1.17 10.33
N GLN A 233 -7.07 0.52 9.26
CA GLN A 233 -7.69 -0.63 8.60
C GLN A 233 -8.82 -0.27 7.62
N THR A 234 -9.26 1.00 7.56
CA THR A 234 -10.32 1.44 6.64
C THR A 234 -9.80 1.72 5.25
N ALA A 235 -10.58 1.35 4.24
CA ALA A 235 -10.29 1.59 2.83
C ALA A 235 -11.59 1.76 2.03
N MET A 236 -11.50 2.36 0.85
CA MET A 236 -12.59 2.46 -0.12
C MET A 236 -12.16 1.87 -1.45
N LEU A 237 -12.97 0.97 -1.99
CA LEU A 237 -12.82 0.43 -3.34
C LEU A 237 -13.80 1.14 -4.27
N HIS A 238 -13.27 1.75 -5.33
CA HIS A 238 -14.05 2.49 -6.32
C HIS A 238 -14.12 1.72 -7.63
N HIS A 239 -15.29 1.73 -8.25
CA HIS A 239 -15.57 1.07 -9.54
C HIS A 239 -16.14 2.07 -10.52
N LYS A 240 -15.69 2.01 -11.78
CA LYS A 240 -16.20 2.83 -12.87
C LYS A 240 -16.26 2.05 -14.19
N GLY A 241 -17.33 2.30 -14.96
CA GLY A 241 -17.51 1.71 -16.29
C GLY A 241 -18.04 0.28 -16.29
N GLU A 242 -17.91 -0.41 -17.42
CA GLU A 242 -18.57 -1.70 -17.66
C GLU A 242 -17.60 -2.88 -17.85
N ARG A 243 -16.26 -2.64 -17.87
CA ARG A 243 -15.26 -3.71 -18.06
C ARG A 243 -15.19 -4.68 -16.90
N ILE A 244 -15.61 -4.23 -15.71
CA ILE A 244 -15.77 -5.07 -14.52
C ILE A 244 -17.26 -5.22 -14.22
N ARG A 245 -17.76 -6.44 -14.20
CA ARG A 245 -19.16 -6.74 -13.86
C ARG A 245 -19.41 -6.43 -12.38
N VAL A 246 -20.26 -5.45 -12.11
CA VAL A 246 -20.55 -4.97 -10.74
C VAL A 246 -21.20 -6.06 -9.87
N ASP A 247 -22.01 -6.97 -10.43
CA ASP A 247 -22.63 -8.09 -9.71
C ASP A 247 -21.57 -9.09 -9.20
N ARG A 248 -20.56 -9.39 -10.04
CA ARG A 248 -19.41 -10.20 -9.62
C ARG A 248 -18.57 -9.47 -8.56
N LEU A 249 -18.31 -8.18 -8.74
CA LEU A 249 -17.57 -7.38 -7.78
C LEU A 249 -18.27 -7.38 -6.41
N LYS A 250 -19.57 -7.10 -6.36
CA LYS A 250 -20.38 -7.18 -5.13
C LYS A 250 -20.29 -8.55 -4.47
N SER A 251 -20.34 -9.62 -5.25
CA SER A 251 -20.24 -11.00 -4.75
C SER A 251 -18.86 -11.28 -4.14
N VAL A 252 -17.78 -10.80 -4.79
CA VAL A 252 -16.42 -10.97 -4.26
C VAL A 252 -16.21 -10.12 -3.02
N VAL A 253 -16.68 -8.87 -2.98
CA VAL A 253 -16.62 -8.01 -1.77
C VAL A 253 -17.20 -8.74 -0.57
N LYS A 254 -18.37 -9.35 -0.71
CA LYS A 254 -19.01 -10.13 0.37
C LYS A 254 -18.15 -11.27 0.92
N LEU A 255 -17.31 -11.92 0.09
CA LEU A 255 -16.42 -13.00 0.53
C LEU A 255 -15.28 -12.51 1.43
N PHE A 256 -14.92 -11.23 1.36
CA PHE A 256 -13.82 -10.63 2.12
C PHE A 256 -14.26 -9.84 3.34
N LEU A 257 -15.56 -9.64 3.50
CA LEU A 257 -16.14 -8.97 4.65
C LEU A 257 -16.50 -9.97 5.76
N SER A 258 -16.41 -9.49 7.01
CA SER A 258 -16.91 -10.23 8.17
C SER A 258 -18.42 -10.13 8.25
N THR A 259 -19.09 -11.19 8.73
CA THR A 259 -20.49 -11.14 9.14
C THR A 259 -20.71 -10.33 10.43
N SER A 260 -19.65 -9.90 11.09
CA SER A 260 -19.68 -9.05 12.29
C SER A 260 -18.68 -7.91 12.09
N PRO A 261 -18.92 -6.98 11.15
CA PRO A 261 -18.02 -5.88 10.88
C PRO A 261 -17.96 -4.92 12.07
N ASN A 262 -16.80 -4.31 12.27
CA ASN A 262 -16.67 -3.22 13.23
C ASN A 262 -17.33 -1.95 12.64
N LEU A 263 -18.48 -1.58 13.18
CA LEU A 263 -19.29 -0.46 12.66
C LEU A 263 -18.66 0.91 12.93
N VAL A 264 -17.81 1.03 13.96
CA VAL A 264 -17.04 2.25 14.21
C VAL A 264 -16.09 2.56 13.05
N LEU A 265 -15.48 1.51 12.45
CA LEU A 265 -14.65 1.67 11.25
C LEU A 265 -15.48 2.14 10.05
N VAL A 266 -16.67 1.56 9.85
CA VAL A 266 -17.58 1.95 8.77
C VAL A 266 -18.03 3.41 8.92
N ALA A 267 -18.42 3.81 10.12
CA ALA A 267 -18.81 5.20 10.42
C ALA A 267 -17.64 6.16 10.18
N SER A 268 -16.41 5.77 10.55
CA SER A 268 -15.23 6.61 10.31
C SER A 268 -14.94 6.85 8.82
N LEU A 269 -15.30 5.91 7.93
CA LEU A 269 -15.23 6.09 6.47
C LEU A 269 -16.24 7.14 6.00
N ASP A 270 -17.47 7.07 6.47
CA ASP A 270 -18.53 8.02 6.11
C ASP A 270 -18.19 9.45 6.54
N VAL A 271 -17.71 9.61 7.79
CA VAL A 271 -17.28 10.92 8.32
C VAL A 271 -16.05 11.45 7.57
N ALA A 272 -15.07 10.60 7.27
CA ALA A 272 -13.88 11.02 6.51
C ALA A 272 -14.25 11.46 5.07
N ARG A 273 -15.17 10.77 4.40
CA ARG A 273 -15.70 11.15 3.10
C ARG A 273 -16.36 12.54 3.17
N LYS A 274 -17.26 12.75 4.14
CA LYS A 274 -17.92 14.05 4.36
C LYS A 274 -16.89 15.16 4.57
N GLN A 275 -15.92 14.95 5.46
CA GLN A 275 -14.87 15.94 5.74
C GLN A 275 -14.12 16.33 4.46
N MET A 276 -13.73 15.36 3.64
CA MET A 276 -13.01 15.66 2.41
C MET A 276 -13.88 16.36 1.37
N ALA A 277 -15.13 15.95 1.23
CA ALA A 277 -16.05 16.54 0.26
C ALA A 277 -16.43 17.99 0.62
N THR A 278 -16.42 18.36 1.91
CA THR A 278 -16.87 19.69 2.38
C THR A 278 -15.71 20.64 2.74
N GLU A 279 -14.62 20.10 3.29
CA GLU A 279 -13.51 20.89 3.83
C GLU A 279 -12.16 20.52 3.20
N GLY A 280 -12.11 19.46 2.36
CA GLY A 280 -10.89 18.86 1.85
C GLY A 280 -9.97 19.85 1.15
N ALA A 281 -10.50 20.71 0.29
CA ALA A 281 -9.68 21.70 -0.43
C ALA A 281 -8.92 22.63 0.52
N ALA A 282 -9.59 23.16 1.55
CA ALA A 282 -8.96 24.05 2.52
C ALA A 282 -7.95 23.31 3.43
N LEU A 283 -8.29 22.10 3.87
CA LEU A 283 -7.41 21.26 4.68
C LEU A 283 -6.14 20.88 3.91
N LEU A 284 -6.29 20.46 2.66
CA LEU A 284 -5.18 20.06 1.80
C LEU A 284 -4.32 21.23 1.35
N SER A 285 -4.89 22.42 1.10
CA SER A 285 -4.09 23.63 0.84
C SER A 285 -3.08 23.87 1.96
N ARG A 286 -3.52 23.85 3.23
CA ARG A 286 -2.62 24.00 4.39
C ARG A 286 -1.59 22.91 4.48
N THR A 287 -1.99 21.66 4.22
CA THR A 287 -1.10 20.50 4.26
C THR A 287 0.00 20.61 3.20
N ILE A 288 -0.36 20.99 1.97
CA ILE A 288 0.57 21.17 0.85
C ILE A 288 1.55 22.33 1.12
N GLU A 289 1.05 23.47 1.60
CA GLU A 289 1.88 24.60 1.98
C GLU A 289 2.90 24.22 3.06
N LEU A 290 2.44 23.55 4.11
CA LEU A 290 3.30 23.08 5.20
C LEU A 290 4.34 22.05 4.73
N ALA A 291 3.96 21.12 3.88
CA ALA A 291 4.86 20.13 3.30
C ALA A 291 5.94 20.79 2.42
N ASN A 292 5.55 21.73 1.56
CA ASN A 292 6.46 22.45 0.70
C ASN A 292 7.44 23.35 1.48
N ASP A 293 6.97 24.05 2.52
CA ASP A 293 7.85 24.81 3.41
C ASP A 293 8.84 23.89 4.12
N THR A 294 8.38 22.76 4.62
CA THR A 294 9.23 21.78 5.30
C THR A 294 10.28 21.21 4.36
N ARG A 295 9.91 20.83 3.12
CA ARG A 295 10.85 20.35 2.09
C ARG A 295 11.92 21.37 1.80
N ARG A 296 11.56 22.64 1.61
CA ARG A 296 12.50 23.74 1.39
C ARG A 296 13.50 23.85 2.55
N ARG A 297 13.02 23.89 3.79
CA ARG A 297 13.84 24.01 5.01
C ARG A 297 14.76 22.79 5.21
N LEU A 298 14.31 21.59 4.86
CA LEU A 298 15.15 20.39 4.89
C LEU A 298 16.27 20.47 3.85
N ASN A 299 16.00 20.96 2.65
CA ASN A 299 17.00 21.14 1.61
C ASN A 299 18.03 22.26 1.89
N GLU A 300 17.79 23.13 2.89
CA GLU A 300 18.77 24.09 3.39
C GLU A 300 19.80 23.44 4.35
N ILE A 301 19.56 22.19 4.78
CA ILE A 301 20.46 21.47 5.69
C ILE A 301 21.57 20.76 4.89
N PRO A 302 22.86 21.07 5.14
CA PRO A 302 23.95 20.41 4.44
C PRO A 302 23.91 18.90 4.56
N GLY A 303 24.04 18.19 3.43
CA GLY A 303 24.04 16.73 3.37
C GLY A 303 22.64 16.08 3.36
N ILE A 304 21.58 16.89 3.40
CA ILE A 304 20.20 16.41 3.23
C ILE A 304 19.70 16.73 1.82
N TYR A 305 18.99 15.78 1.26
CA TYR A 305 18.23 15.97 0.03
C TYR A 305 16.81 15.45 0.24
N CYS A 306 15.85 16.31 0.02
CA CYS A 306 14.43 15.99 0.04
C CYS A 306 13.86 16.34 -1.34
N PHE A 307 13.63 15.33 -2.17
CA PHE A 307 13.19 15.56 -3.55
C PHE A 307 11.76 16.12 -3.62
N GLY A 308 11.46 16.75 -4.73
CA GLY A 308 10.19 17.39 -5.03
C GLY A 308 9.97 17.43 -6.53
N ASP A 309 9.47 18.55 -7.03
CA ASP A 309 9.15 18.78 -8.45
C ASP A 309 10.35 18.60 -9.40
N ASP A 310 11.58 18.63 -8.87
CA ASP A 310 12.80 18.35 -9.62
C ASP A 310 12.90 16.89 -10.13
N GLN A 311 12.06 16.00 -9.64
CA GLN A 311 11.92 14.63 -10.11
C GLN A 311 10.82 14.44 -11.16
N VAL A 312 9.86 15.34 -11.24
CA VAL A 312 8.74 15.26 -12.20
C VAL A 312 9.27 15.28 -13.64
N GLY A 313 8.73 14.38 -14.45
CA GLY A 313 9.14 14.19 -15.85
C GLY A 313 10.32 13.22 -16.04
N ARG A 314 10.92 12.69 -14.96
CA ARG A 314 11.83 11.56 -15.07
C ARG A 314 11.09 10.27 -15.38
N PRO A 315 11.74 9.26 -15.96
CA PRO A 315 11.09 7.96 -16.20
C PRO A 315 10.42 7.42 -14.95
N GLY A 316 9.13 7.06 -15.06
CA GLY A 316 8.34 6.56 -13.94
C GLY A 316 7.88 7.60 -12.90
N VAL A 317 8.13 8.87 -13.11
CA VAL A 317 7.67 9.99 -12.28
C VAL A 317 6.90 10.97 -13.17
N PHE A 318 5.64 10.68 -13.44
CA PHE A 318 4.80 11.55 -14.25
C PHE A 318 4.39 12.80 -13.49
N ASP A 319 4.02 12.64 -12.22
CA ASP A 319 3.73 13.69 -11.26
C ASP A 319 4.16 13.25 -9.87
N LEU A 320 4.05 14.12 -8.86
CA LEU A 320 4.50 13.83 -7.51
C LEU A 320 3.50 14.33 -6.48
N ASP A 321 3.18 13.50 -5.49
CA ASP A 321 2.44 13.88 -4.30
C ASP A 321 3.30 14.79 -3.39
N PRO A 322 3.01 16.08 -3.29
CA PRO A 322 3.81 17.02 -2.50
C PRO A 322 3.75 16.74 -1.00
N THR A 323 2.79 15.95 -0.53
CA THR A 323 2.59 15.61 0.88
C THR A 323 3.50 14.49 1.38
N LYS A 324 4.23 13.83 0.49
CA LYS A 324 5.25 12.84 0.83
C LYS A 324 6.61 13.54 0.98
N ILE A 325 7.15 13.54 2.18
CA ILE A 325 8.44 14.16 2.50
C ILE A 325 9.47 13.07 2.67
N THR A 326 10.18 12.75 1.59
CA THR A 326 11.24 11.75 1.57
C THR A 326 12.58 12.42 1.78
N ILE A 327 13.27 12.06 2.85
CA ILE A 327 14.51 12.67 3.34
C ILE A 327 15.65 11.70 3.08
N THR A 328 16.53 12.01 2.13
CA THR A 328 17.72 11.23 1.85
C THR A 328 18.86 11.66 2.80
N VAL A 329 19.36 10.71 3.59
CA VAL A 329 20.36 10.94 4.65
C VAL A 329 21.73 10.33 4.36
N LYS A 330 21.91 9.67 3.22
CA LYS A 330 23.14 8.94 2.86
C LYS A 330 24.39 9.79 2.91
N ALA A 331 24.31 11.07 2.51
CA ALA A 331 25.47 11.97 2.51
C ALA A 331 25.95 12.33 3.93
N LEU A 332 25.14 12.06 4.94
CA LEU A 332 25.53 12.17 6.36
C LEU A 332 26.18 10.89 6.91
N GLY A 333 26.32 9.84 6.10
CA GLY A 333 26.87 8.55 6.52
C GLY A 333 25.91 7.68 7.33
N TYR A 334 24.59 7.99 7.30
CA TYR A 334 23.56 7.17 7.94
C TYR A 334 22.83 6.31 6.92
N THR A 335 22.39 5.14 7.36
CA THR A 335 21.24 4.49 6.74
C THR A 335 19.96 5.22 7.16
N GLY A 336 18.90 5.13 6.34
CA GLY A 336 17.59 5.64 6.74
C GLY A 336 17.09 5.00 8.04
N TYR A 337 17.36 3.70 8.25
CA TYR A 337 17.01 2.99 9.48
C TYR A 337 17.68 3.58 10.73
N GLU A 338 18.98 3.89 10.65
CA GLU A 338 19.71 4.53 11.74
C GLU A 338 19.18 5.93 12.03
N ALA A 339 18.94 6.71 10.95
CA ALA A 339 18.39 8.06 11.07
C ALA A 339 16.99 8.05 11.69
N GLU A 340 16.11 7.15 11.23
CA GLU A 340 14.77 6.99 11.81
C GLU A 340 14.82 6.64 13.29
N GLU A 341 15.65 5.69 13.69
CA GLU A 341 15.81 5.29 15.09
C GLU A 341 16.33 6.44 15.97
N ILE A 342 17.25 7.26 15.45
CA ILE A 342 17.75 8.46 16.17
C ILE A 342 16.64 9.51 16.27
N LEU A 343 15.93 9.80 15.17
CA LEU A 343 14.81 10.73 15.15
C LEU A 343 13.74 10.33 16.17
N ARG A 344 13.41 9.05 16.23
CA ARG A 344 12.42 8.50 17.16
C ARG A 344 12.87 8.62 18.62
N ARG A 345 14.07 8.18 18.94
CA ARG A 345 14.53 8.09 20.35
C ARG A 345 14.95 9.41 20.94
N ARG A 346 15.61 10.27 20.16
CA ARG A 346 16.19 11.51 20.69
C ARG A 346 15.31 12.73 20.47
N TYR A 347 14.53 12.72 19.38
CA TYR A 347 13.75 13.89 18.96
C TYR A 347 12.24 13.66 19.00
N ASN A 348 11.78 12.44 19.38
CA ASN A 348 10.37 12.03 19.43
C ASN A 348 9.67 12.23 18.08
N VAL A 349 10.36 11.95 16.97
CA VAL A 349 9.85 11.99 15.61
C VAL A 349 9.81 10.56 15.06
N GLN A 350 8.60 10.05 14.83
CA GLN A 350 8.40 8.75 14.20
C GLN A 350 8.08 8.96 12.72
N CYS A 351 8.94 8.49 11.82
CA CYS A 351 8.68 8.44 10.38
C CYS A 351 7.71 7.31 10.04
N GLU A 352 7.09 7.39 8.87
CA GLU A 352 6.22 6.33 8.35
C GLU A 352 7.02 5.07 8.01
N LEU A 353 8.12 5.27 7.30
CA LEU A 353 9.05 4.20 6.95
C LEU A 353 10.46 4.76 6.78
N ALA A 354 11.43 3.86 6.82
CA ALA A 354 12.78 4.13 6.39
C ALA A 354 13.27 3.00 5.47
N ASP A 355 14.15 3.31 4.54
CA ASP A 355 14.89 2.35 3.74
C ASP A 355 16.40 2.53 3.96
N LEU A 356 17.23 1.98 3.06
CA LEU A 356 18.69 2.06 3.19
C LEU A 356 19.22 3.50 3.22
N PHE A 357 18.56 4.45 2.55
CA PHE A 357 19.06 5.82 2.41
C PHE A 357 18.09 6.90 2.81
N ASN A 358 16.82 6.54 2.99
CA ASN A 358 15.73 7.48 3.08
C ASN A 358 14.89 7.27 4.33
N CYS A 359 14.33 8.36 4.83
CA CYS A 359 13.21 8.37 5.78
C CYS A 359 12.02 9.05 5.12
N LEU A 360 10.84 8.47 5.22
CA LEU A 360 9.60 9.05 4.71
C LEU A 360 8.76 9.59 5.86
N ALA A 361 8.46 10.88 5.82
CA ALA A 361 7.47 11.52 6.68
C ALA A 361 6.21 11.85 5.88
N LEU A 362 5.05 11.52 6.44
CA LEU A 362 3.75 11.81 5.83
C LEU A 362 3.20 13.13 6.37
N PHE A 363 2.80 14.00 5.45
CA PHE A 363 2.06 15.22 5.78
C PHE A 363 0.60 15.01 5.44
N THR A 364 -0.24 14.98 6.44
CA THR A 364 -1.68 14.76 6.31
C THR A 364 -2.46 15.97 6.81
N ILE A 365 -3.78 15.93 6.68
CA ILE A 365 -4.66 16.98 7.21
C ILE A 365 -4.53 17.17 8.73
N GLY A 366 -3.93 16.21 9.44
CA GLY A 366 -3.65 16.27 10.88
C GLY A 366 -2.25 16.79 11.23
N THR A 367 -1.38 17.06 10.26
CA THR A 367 -0.02 17.55 10.52
C THR A 367 -0.04 19.02 10.94
N THR A 368 0.68 19.34 12.01
CA THR A 368 0.76 20.70 12.57
C THR A 368 2.11 21.35 12.28
N GLN A 369 2.19 22.69 12.41
CA GLN A 369 3.44 23.43 12.31
C GLN A 369 4.48 22.94 13.33
N ASP A 370 4.06 22.69 14.57
CA ASP A 370 4.96 22.16 15.63
C ASP A 370 5.55 20.80 15.25
N SER A 371 4.75 19.92 14.64
CA SER A 371 5.22 18.62 14.16
C SER A 371 6.27 18.78 13.05
N ALA A 372 6.04 19.69 12.09
CA ALA A 372 6.96 19.98 11.02
C ALA A 372 8.27 20.63 11.53
N ASP A 373 8.16 21.56 12.47
CA ASP A 373 9.32 22.22 13.08
C ASP A 373 10.19 21.23 13.85
N ARG A 374 9.57 20.27 14.55
CA ARG A 374 10.26 19.19 15.27
C ARG A 374 11.00 18.26 14.32
N LEU A 375 10.39 17.90 13.21
CA LEU A 375 11.03 17.09 12.13
C LEU A 375 12.27 17.82 11.60
N VAL A 376 12.16 19.08 11.20
CA VAL A 376 13.27 19.89 10.68
C VAL A 376 14.36 20.02 11.72
N TYR A 377 14.00 20.28 12.99
CA TYR A 377 14.98 20.37 14.09
C TYR A 377 15.73 19.06 14.28
N GLY A 378 15.03 17.91 14.34
CA GLY A 378 15.65 16.59 14.50
C GLY A 378 16.62 16.27 13.37
N VAL A 379 16.25 16.51 12.12
CA VAL A 379 17.12 16.30 10.96
C VAL A 379 18.33 17.24 10.97
N LYS A 380 18.13 18.50 11.39
CA LYS A 380 19.23 19.47 11.52
C LYS A 380 20.24 19.05 12.62
N GLU A 381 19.77 18.56 13.75
CA GLU A 381 20.67 18.06 14.79
C GLU A 381 21.42 16.79 14.33
N LEU A 382 20.72 15.89 13.60
CA LEU A 382 21.35 14.72 12.99
C LEU A 382 22.52 15.12 12.05
N SER A 383 22.34 16.18 11.25
CA SER A 383 23.38 16.66 10.32
C SER A 383 24.59 17.32 10.99
N ARG A 384 24.51 17.65 12.27
CA ARG A 384 25.60 18.25 13.05
C ARG A 384 26.49 17.21 13.74
N GLU A 385 26.05 15.96 13.78
CA GLU A 385 26.86 14.89 14.35
C GLU A 385 28.01 14.60 13.37
N ASP A 386 29.25 14.83 13.83
CA ASP A 386 30.46 14.49 13.05
C ASP A 386 30.64 12.97 13.06
N ARG A 387 30.08 12.31 12.06
CA ARG A 387 30.17 10.87 11.89
C ARG A 387 31.08 10.55 10.71
N PRO A 388 32.26 9.96 10.96
CA PRO A 388 33.07 9.47 9.85
C PRO A 388 32.29 8.38 9.11
N ILE A 389 32.25 8.49 7.78
CA ILE A 389 31.67 7.44 6.94
C ILE A 389 32.48 6.16 7.14
N ASP A 390 31.96 5.25 7.92
CA ASP A 390 32.57 3.93 8.10
C ASP A 390 32.35 3.11 6.83
N VAL A 391 33.39 3.03 6.02
CA VAL A 391 33.38 2.27 4.76
C VAL A 391 33.12 0.77 4.94
N PHE A 392 33.20 0.27 6.17
CA PHE A 392 32.89 -1.11 6.54
C PHE A 392 31.51 -1.27 7.17
N SER A 393 30.81 -0.16 7.45
CA SER A 393 29.41 -0.21 7.89
C SER A 393 28.53 -0.74 6.76
N PRO A 394 27.34 -1.25 7.05
CA PRO A 394 26.39 -1.68 6.03
C PRO A 394 26.14 -0.59 4.96
N SER A 395 25.96 0.66 5.39
CA SER A 395 25.81 1.82 4.50
C SER A 395 27.03 2.09 3.64
N GLY A 396 28.24 2.07 4.23
CA GLY A 396 29.48 2.29 3.49
C GLY A 396 29.83 1.18 2.51
N VAL A 397 29.54 -0.09 2.84
CA VAL A 397 29.69 -1.23 1.92
C VAL A 397 28.74 -1.09 0.74
N LEU A 398 27.50 -0.70 1.00
CA LEU A 398 26.49 -0.52 -0.03
C LEU A 398 26.82 0.67 -0.94
N GLU A 399 27.20 1.82 -0.37
CA GLU A 399 27.60 2.99 -1.15
C GLU A 399 28.81 2.69 -2.07
N ARG A 400 29.80 1.95 -1.57
CA ARG A 400 30.92 1.49 -2.39
C ARG A 400 30.45 0.59 -3.54
N ARG A 401 29.53 -0.33 -3.29
CA ARG A 401 28.97 -1.19 -4.34
C ARG A 401 28.19 -0.41 -5.39
N LEU A 402 27.44 0.62 -4.98
CA LEU A 402 26.76 1.53 -5.90
C LEU A 402 27.78 2.31 -6.74
N GLN A 403 28.81 2.90 -6.11
CA GLN A 403 29.86 3.67 -6.80
C GLN A 403 30.67 2.81 -7.78
N THR A 404 30.89 1.53 -7.45
CA THR A 404 31.62 0.59 -8.31
C THR A 404 30.73 -0.13 -9.32
N GLY A 405 29.42 0.15 -9.35
CA GLY A 405 28.44 -0.55 -10.20
C GLY A 405 28.28 -2.03 -9.87
N THR A 406 28.69 -2.45 -8.67
CA THR A 406 28.59 -3.86 -8.22
C THR A 406 27.35 -4.13 -7.37
N TYR A 407 26.54 -3.10 -7.11
CA TYR A 407 25.20 -3.26 -6.53
C TYR A 407 24.16 -3.21 -7.63
N ASN A 408 23.55 -4.32 -7.90
CA ASN A 408 22.44 -4.40 -8.83
C ASN A 408 21.22 -4.93 -8.04
N LEU A 409 20.08 -4.29 -8.25
CA LEU A 409 18.82 -4.92 -7.88
C LEU A 409 18.73 -6.26 -8.63
N PRO A 410 18.32 -7.36 -7.98
CA PRO A 410 18.23 -8.63 -8.66
C PRO A 410 17.24 -8.54 -9.82
N ALA A 411 17.55 -9.23 -10.91
CA ALA A 411 16.60 -9.39 -12.00
C ALA A 411 15.33 -10.07 -11.48
N ILE A 412 14.19 -9.83 -12.13
CA ILE A 412 12.94 -10.53 -11.82
C ILE A 412 13.18 -12.03 -11.99
N PRO A 413 12.98 -12.84 -10.92
CA PRO A 413 13.27 -14.26 -10.99
C PRO A 413 12.34 -14.99 -11.99
N PRO A 414 12.80 -16.05 -12.66
CA PRO A 414 11.94 -16.84 -13.53
C PRO A 414 10.78 -17.45 -12.75
N MET A 415 9.55 -17.27 -13.23
CA MET A 415 8.38 -17.97 -12.70
C MET A 415 8.36 -19.39 -13.24
N ARG A 416 8.46 -20.41 -12.37
CA ARG A 416 8.48 -21.85 -12.71
C ARG A 416 7.16 -22.53 -12.40
N MET A 417 6.37 -21.97 -11.50
CA MET A 417 5.08 -22.48 -11.07
C MET A 417 4.16 -21.29 -10.77
N LYS A 418 2.85 -21.45 -10.95
CA LYS A 418 1.92 -20.37 -10.58
C LYS A 418 1.99 -20.12 -9.07
N PRO A 419 1.84 -18.86 -8.60
CA PRO A 419 1.97 -18.51 -7.18
C PRO A 419 1.08 -19.35 -6.26
N ARG A 420 -0.19 -19.57 -6.64
CA ARG A 420 -1.14 -20.41 -5.89
C ARG A 420 -0.68 -21.87 -5.80
N GLU A 421 -0.20 -22.44 -6.90
CA GLU A 421 0.24 -23.82 -6.95
C GLU A 421 1.45 -24.04 -6.04
N ALA A 422 2.44 -23.14 -6.09
CA ALA A 422 3.62 -23.20 -5.25
C ALA A 422 3.31 -22.98 -3.76
N PHE A 423 2.39 -22.06 -3.46
CA PHE A 423 1.97 -21.76 -2.08
C PHE A 423 1.24 -22.95 -1.43
N LEU A 424 0.48 -23.72 -2.20
CA LEU A 424 -0.29 -24.90 -1.74
C LEU A 424 0.45 -26.22 -1.90
N ALA A 425 1.62 -26.24 -2.55
CA ALA A 425 2.40 -27.44 -2.77
C ALA A 425 2.98 -28.02 -1.48
N ASP A 426 3.36 -29.29 -1.51
CA ASP A 426 4.23 -29.87 -0.48
C ASP A 426 5.56 -29.14 -0.44
N THR A 427 6.00 -28.77 0.75
CA THR A 427 7.22 -27.98 0.95
C THR A 427 8.24 -28.67 1.83
N GLU A 428 9.49 -28.23 1.73
CA GLU A 428 10.56 -28.60 2.63
C GLU A 428 11.40 -27.37 3.01
N LEU A 429 12.07 -27.44 4.16
CA LEU A 429 13.01 -26.41 4.61
C LEU A 429 14.41 -26.76 4.13
N VAL A 430 15.06 -25.82 3.45
CA VAL A 430 16.47 -25.94 3.02
C VAL A 430 17.28 -24.78 3.62
N ARG A 431 18.60 -24.93 3.70
CA ARG A 431 19.48 -23.82 4.10
C ARG A 431 19.39 -22.71 3.07
N PHE A 432 19.19 -21.47 3.50
CA PHE A 432 19.00 -20.33 2.62
C PHE A 432 20.16 -20.18 1.61
N LYS A 433 21.42 -20.22 2.07
CA LYS A 433 22.60 -20.10 1.18
C LYS A 433 22.74 -21.21 0.14
N GLY A 434 22.07 -22.34 0.33
CA GLY A 434 22.08 -23.48 -0.61
C GLY A 434 20.78 -23.62 -1.38
N SER A 435 19.90 -22.62 -1.38
CA SER A 435 18.57 -22.70 -1.99
C SER A 435 18.53 -22.29 -3.46
N ALA A 436 19.62 -21.78 -4.02
CA ALA A 436 19.67 -21.40 -5.44
C ALA A 436 19.27 -22.57 -6.35
N GLY A 437 18.45 -22.28 -7.37
CA GLY A 437 17.87 -23.26 -8.30
C GLY A 437 16.57 -23.93 -7.80
N ARG A 438 16.18 -23.72 -6.53
CA ARG A 438 14.92 -24.26 -5.98
C ARG A 438 13.75 -23.30 -6.25
N ILE A 439 12.54 -23.84 -6.28
CA ILE A 439 11.31 -23.05 -6.42
C ILE A 439 10.88 -22.55 -5.03
N CYS A 440 10.77 -21.24 -4.87
CA CYS A 440 10.31 -20.61 -3.63
C CYS A 440 8.84 -20.94 -3.33
N ALA A 441 8.53 -21.19 -2.06
CA ALA A 441 7.16 -21.39 -1.58
C ALA A 441 6.72 -20.29 -0.62
N GLU A 442 7.51 -19.25 -0.43
CA GLU A 442 7.28 -18.14 0.50
C GLU A 442 7.29 -16.80 -0.20
N VAL A 443 6.62 -15.84 0.40
CA VAL A 443 6.76 -14.42 0.02
C VAL A 443 7.85 -13.83 0.91
N ILE A 444 8.99 -13.42 0.37
CA ILE A 444 10.06 -12.79 1.15
C ILE A 444 10.12 -11.32 0.79
N THR A 445 9.89 -10.52 1.80
CA THR A 445 9.68 -9.08 1.67
C THR A 445 10.59 -8.34 2.66
N PRO A 446 11.61 -7.61 2.19
CA PRO A 446 12.25 -6.59 3.02
C PRO A 446 11.22 -5.57 3.50
N TYR A 447 11.23 -5.23 4.78
CA TYR A 447 10.22 -4.34 5.33
C TYR A 447 10.83 -3.30 6.27
N PRO A 448 10.51 -2.04 6.07
CA PRO A 448 9.77 -1.43 4.96
C PRO A 448 10.51 -1.51 3.59
N PRO A 449 9.90 -1.24 2.44
CA PRO A 449 8.52 -0.79 2.20
C PRO A 449 7.49 -1.92 2.08
N GLY A 450 7.88 -3.18 1.98
CA GLY A 450 6.93 -4.27 1.86
C GLY A 450 6.73 -4.78 0.42
N ILE A 451 7.75 -4.61 -0.42
CA ILE A 451 7.81 -5.11 -1.80
C ILE A 451 8.47 -6.50 -1.79
N PRO A 452 7.83 -7.54 -2.32
CA PRO A 452 8.41 -8.87 -2.37
C PRO A 452 9.64 -8.94 -3.28
N VAL A 453 10.77 -9.41 -2.77
CA VAL A 453 11.98 -9.71 -3.56
C VAL A 453 11.85 -11.05 -4.26
N ILE A 454 11.25 -12.03 -3.59
CA ILE A 454 10.92 -13.33 -4.17
C ILE A 454 9.55 -13.79 -3.69
N SER A 455 8.87 -14.54 -4.53
CA SER A 455 7.48 -14.94 -4.35
C SER A 455 7.29 -16.43 -4.64
N PRO A 456 6.21 -17.05 -4.15
CA PRO A 456 5.92 -18.45 -4.44
C PRO A 456 5.86 -18.71 -5.95
N GLY A 457 6.54 -19.79 -6.37
CA GLY A 457 6.61 -20.20 -7.76
C GLY A 457 7.82 -19.66 -8.54
N GLU A 458 8.53 -18.69 -7.99
CA GLU A 458 9.75 -18.16 -8.59
C GLU A 458 10.97 -19.02 -8.23
N GLU A 459 11.91 -19.11 -9.17
CA GLU A 459 13.20 -19.77 -8.94
C GLU A 459 14.10 -18.86 -8.08
N ILE A 460 14.66 -19.41 -7.03
CA ILE A 460 15.63 -18.72 -6.20
C ILE A 460 16.94 -18.65 -6.97
N THR A 461 17.32 -17.46 -7.46
CA THR A 461 18.58 -17.27 -8.16
C THR A 461 19.72 -16.96 -7.19
N PRO A 462 21.00 -17.18 -7.58
CA PRO A 462 22.15 -16.80 -6.75
C PRO A 462 22.10 -15.30 -6.38
N GLU A 463 21.70 -14.44 -7.32
CA GLU A 463 21.60 -12.99 -7.12
C GLU A 463 20.58 -12.63 -6.04
N ILE A 464 19.46 -13.35 -5.97
CA ILE A 464 18.44 -13.19 -4.91
C ILE A 464 19.03 -13.55 -3.54
N VAL A 465 19.78 -14.67 -3.47
CA VAL A 465 20.44 -15.08 -2.22
C VAL A 465 21.42 -14.01 -1.76
N ASP A 466 22.27 -13.53 -2.66
CA ASP A 466 23.28 -12.52 -2.34
C ASP A 466 22.64 -11.17 -1.93
N TYR A 467 21.58 -10.77 -2.62
CA TYR A 467 20.84 -9.54 -2.31
C TYR A 467 20.21 -9.62 -0.89
N LEU A 468 19.45 -10.66 -0.59
CA LEU A 468 18.79 -10.84 0.70
C LEU A 468 19.79 -10.99 1.87
N GLU A 469 20.96 -11.63 1.63
CA GLU A 469 22.04 -11.68 2.60
C GLU A 469 22.64 -10.28 2.87
N LEU A 470 22.72 -9.43 1.85
CA LEU A 470 23.18 -8.05 2.00
C LEU A 470 22.19 -7.21 2.80
N GLU A 471 20.89 -7.26 2.42
CA GLU A 471 19.82 -6.56 3.12
C GLU A 471 19.77 -6.95 4.61
N LYS A 472 19.88 -8.24 4.89
CA LYS A 472 19.95 -8.74 6.25
C LYS A 472 21.13 -8.18 7.03
N LYS A 473 22.34 -8.12 6.43
CA LYS A 473 23.52 -7.53 7.06
C LYS A 473 23.36 -6.03 7.29
N ALA A 474 22.58 -5.35 6.46
CA ALA A 474 22.21 -3.94 6.63
C ALA A 474 21.16 -3.72 7.74
N GLY A 475 20.70 -4.80 8.40
CA GLY A 475 19.73 -4.72 9.49
C GLY A 475 18.26 -4.68 9.03
N VAL A 476 18.01 -4.94 7.73
CA VAL A 476 16.66 -4.94 7.18
C VAL A 476 15.87 -6.12 7.75
N ARG A 477 14.68 -5.83 8.26
CA ARG A 477 13.77 -6.86 8.76
C ARG A 477 13.07 -7.58 7.60
N MET A 478 13.08 -8.90 7.61
CA MET A 478 12.37 -9.70 6.62
C MET A 478 10.97 -10.07 7.12
N GLN A 479 9.96 -9.83 6.28
CA GLN A 479 8.59 -10.28 6.52
C GLN A 479 8.21 -11.39 5.52
N GLY A 480 7.39 -12.32 5.99
CA GLY A 480 6.84 -13.39 5.18
C GLY A 480 7.59 -14.72 5.24
N PRO A 481 8.95 -14.81 5.38
CA PRO A 481 9.60 -16.10 5.48
C PRO A 481 9.27 -16.78 6.82
N TYR A 482 9.26 -18.12 6.80
CA TYR A 482 9.13 -18.95 8.00
C TYR A 482 10.22 -18.66 9.03
N ASP A 483 11.46 -18.50 8.57
CA ASP A 483 12.61 -18.08 9.38
C ASP A 483 12.96 -16.62 9.04
N SER A 484 12.54 -15.68 9.89
CA SER A 484 12.81 -14.25 9.72
C SER A 484 14.30 -13.90 9.68
N GLU A 485 15.16 -14.81 10.21
CA GLU A 485 16.60 -14.68 10.16
C GLU A 485 17.22 -15.24 8.87
N LEU A 486 16.39 -15.75 7.95
CA LEU A 486 16.84 -16.36 6.68
C LEU A 486 18.02 -17.33 6.85
N ARG A 487 18.04 -18.15 7.88
CA ARG A 487 18.96 -19.29 7.99
C ARG A 487 18.47 -20.45 7.12
N SER A 488 17.15 -20.56 7.02
CA SER A 488 16.43 -21.52 6.20
C SER A 488 15.30 -20.82 5.42
N ILE A 489 14.91 -21.45 4.31
CA ILE A 489 13.80 -21.01 3.45
C ILE A 489 12.94 -22.21 3.08
N ARG A 490 11.65 -21.98 2.95
CA ARG A 490 10.70 -22.99 2.50
C ARG A 490 10.66 -23.01 0.97
N VAL A 491 10.87 -24.18 0.39
CA VAL A 491 10.85 -24.41 -1.05
C VAL A 491 9.85 -25.50 -1.40
N VAL A 492 9.37 -25.51 -2.63
CA VAL A 492 8.54 -26.61 -3.14
C VAL A 492 9.37 -27.89 -3.12
N ARG A 493 8.79 -28.96 -2.57
CA ARG A 493 9.45 -30.26 -2.52
C ARG A 493 9.53 -30.85 -3.91
N GLU A 494 10.74 -31.26 -4.32
CA GLU A 494 10.92 -31.99 -5.58
C GLU A 494 10.37 -33.41 -5.44
N PRO A 495 9.67 -33.93 -6.46
CA PRO A 495 9.28 -35.33 -6.49
C PRO A 495 10.53 -36.23 -6.39
N HIS A 496 10.53 -37.20 -5.48
CA HIS A 496 11.62 -38.14 -5.38
C HIS A 496 11.85 -38.85 -6.74
N GLY A 497 12.95 -38.52 -7.44
CA GLY A 497 13.43 -39.21 -8.67
C GLY A 497 12.82 -38.72 -9.99
N GLY A 498 12.18 -37.56 -10.04
CA GLY A 498 11.58 -37.03 -11.27
C GLY A 498 12.14 -35.69 -11.70
N ILE A 499 12.46 -35.57 -12.99
CA ILE A 499 12.64 -34.26 -13.65
C ILE A 499 11.28 -33.56 -13.62
N TRP A 500 11.22 -32.36 -12.99
CA TRP A 500 10.01 -31.54 -13.02
C TRP A 500 9.73 -31.12 -14.48
N ILE A 501 8.61 -31.60 -15.05
CA ILE A 501 8.13 -31.16 -16.37
C ILE A 501 7.02 -30.15 -16.12
N PRO A 502 7.16 -28.91 -16.60
CA PRO A 502 6.08 -27.92 -16.52
C PRO A 502 4.83 -28.51 -17.21
N GLN A 503 3.71 -28.56 -16.52
CA GLN A 503 2.44 -28.84 -17.18
C GLN A 503 2.11 -27.62 -18.04
N THR A 504 2.06 -27.82 -19.35
CA THR A 504 1.75 -26.84 -20.41
C THR A 504 0.35 -26.25 -20.26
#